data_d36f6f991e814a64fc686c8351f116f0
#
_entry.id   d36f6f991e814a64fc686c8351f116f0
#
_cell.length_a   1.000
_cell.length_b   1.000
_cell.length_c   1.000
_cell.angle_alpha   90.00
_cell.angle_beta   90.00
_cell.angle_gamma   90.00
#
_symmetry.space_group_name_H-M   'P 1'
#
loop_
_entity.id
_entity.type
_entity.pdbx_description
1 polymer ?
#
loop_
_entity_poly.entity_id
_entity_poly.type
_entity_poly.pdbx_seq_one_letter_code
_entity_poly.pdbx_strand_id
1 'polypeptide(L)'
;SLSLHPSEPELVFAGTQPAALFCSQDGAARWERLAAFISVPSAGKWSYPIPPYRAKVKAIRQHPQHPRALLVAVAMGGMIASLDGGLTWSERHQGLSREVNDLALHPARPARVYAATGGGFFRSDDLAATWQESHQGLPYLFTQALALDPEDPEKLMVGISQQREGGASLVARSRDGGRTWQVTSNGLPSLKGQCLTAMTSLPGFFAFGTDNGMLYFTRDFGESWWPLRPGCPPIRALLGLPAKT
;
A
#
# COMPACT_ATOMS: atom_id res chain seq x y z
N SER A 1 -9.79 3.29 3.22
CA SER A 1 -9.11 3.28 1.90
C SER A 1 -10.11 3.35 0.77
N LEU A 2 -9.71 3.92 -0.36
CA LEU A 2 -10.49 3.98 -1.59
C LEU A 2 -9.67 3.38 -2.74
N SER A 3 -10.36 2.80 -3.73
CA SER A 3 -9.75 2.30 -4.96
C SER A 3 -10.62 2.65 -6.16
N LEU A 4 -9.99 3.25 -7.17
CA LEU A 4 -10.58 3.56 -8.47
C LEU A 4 -9.73 2.91 -9.56
N HIS A 5 -10.38 2.52 -10.65
CA HIS A 5 -9.67 1.96 -11.80
C HIS A 5 -9.72 2.93 -12.99
N PRO A 6 -8.60 3.19 -13.65
CA PRO A 6 -8.57 4.18 -14.74
C PRO A 6 -9.53 3.88 -15.89
N SER A 7 -9.76 2.62 -16.22
CA SER A 7 -10.67 2.21 -17.31
C SER A 7 -12.14 2.10 -16.89
N GLU A 8 -12.45 2.06 -15.59
CA GLU A 8 -13.82 1.98 -15.06
C GLU A 8 -13.99 2.98 -13.90
N PRO A 9 -14.00 4.30 -14.16
CA PRO A 9 -14.01 5.32 -13.11
C PRO A 9 -15.29 5.34 -12.27
N GLU A 10 -16.38 4.80 -12.80
CA GLU A 10 -17.65 4.63 -12.07
C GLU A 10 -17.59 3.53 -11.02
N LEU A 11 -16.67 2.55 -11.18
CA LEU A 11 -16.47 1.44 -10.26
C LEU A 11 -15.51 1.85 -9.14
N VAL A 12 -16.06 2.14 -7.97
CA VAL A 12 -15.29 2.59 -6.82
C VAL A 12 -15.45 1.61 -5.66
N PHE A 13 -14.35 1.25 -5.00
CA PHE A 13 -14.36 0.44 -3.79
C PHE A 13 -13.90 1.24 -2.58
N ALA A 14 -14.61 1.09 -1.46
CA ALA A 14 -14.30 1.74 -0.19
C ALA A 14 -14.15 0.73 0.95
N GLY A 15 -13.03 0.83 1.66
CA GLY A 15 -12.75 0.01 2.83
C GLY A 15 -12.74 0.83 4.11
N THR A 16 -13.31 0.30 5.18
CA THR A 16 -13.60 1.02 6.43
C THR A 16 -12.89 0.45 7.66
N GLN A 17 -13.10 1.12 8.79
CA GLN A 17 -12.87 0.63 10.15
C GLN A 17 -14.19 0.78 10.96
N PRO A 18 -14.78 -0.28 11.50
CA PRO A 18 -14.40 -1.70 11.41
C PRO A 18 -14.27 -2.18 9.96
N ALA A 19 -13.46 -3.25 9.74
CA ALA A 19 -13.22 -3.78 8.42
C ALA A 19 -14.53 -4.22 7.74
N ALA A 20 -14.92 -3.46 6.74
CA ALA A 20 -16.01 -3.75 5.82
C ALA A 20 -15.63 -3.20 4.45
N LEU A 21 -16.25 -3.73 3.41
CA LEU A 21 -16.00 -3.31 2.03
C LEU A 21 -17.31 -2.89 1.38
N PHE A 22 -17.25 -1.80 0.63
CA PHE A 22 -18.36 -1.24 -0.12
C PHE A 22 -17.96 -1.03 -1.57
N CYS A 23 -18.92 -1.18 -2.46
CA CYS A 23 -18.78 -0.94 -3.89
C CYS A 23 -19.79 0.12 -4.34
N SER A 24 -19.35 1.02 -5.20
CA SER A 24 -20.21 1.88 -6.00
C SER A 24 -20.00 1.54 -7.47
N GLN A 25 -21.06 1.59 -8.28
CA GLN A 25 -21.02 1.39 -9.72
C GLN A 25 -21.47 2.65 -10.50
N ASP A 26 -21.63 3.77 -9.79
CA ASP A 26 -22.14 5.04 -10.31
C ASP A 26 -21.31 6.27 -9.83
N GLY A 27 -19.98 6.07 -9.75
CA GLY A 27 -19.05 7.15 -9.40
C GLY A 27 -19.19 7.65 -7.95
N ALA A 28 -19.50 6.75 -7.03
CA ALA A 28 -19.70 7.00 -5.61
C ALA A 28 -21.03 7.69 -5.23
N ALA A 29 -22.01 7.71 -6.13
CA ALA A 29 -23.34 8.27 -5.81
C ALA A 29 -24.13 7.32 -4.89
N ARG A 30 -24.00 6.00 -5.09
CA ARG A 30 -24.63 4.97 -4.24
C ARG A 30 -23.61 3.92 -3.86
N TRP A 31 -23.80 3.33 -2.68
CA TRP A 31 -22.88 2.35 -2.13
C TRP A 31 -23.62 1.07 -1.71
N GLU A 32 -23.11 -0.05 -2.14
CA GLU A 32 -23.55 -1.37 -1.71
C GLU A 32 -22.47 -2.03 -0.85
N ARG A 33 -22.87 -2.66 0.25
CA ARG A 33 -21.95 -3.41 1.11
C ARG A 33 -21.68 -4.78 0.50
N LEU A 34 -20.41 -5.13 0.32
CA LEU A 34 -19.98 -6.46 -0.10
C LEU A 34 -19.96 -7.40 1.12
N ALA A 35 -21.13 -7.93 1.48
CA ALA A 35 -21.31 -8.72 2.70
C ALA A 35 -20.44 -9.99 2.72
N ALA A 36 -20.20 -10.60 1.55
CA ALA A 36 -19.35 -11.79 1.42
C ALA A 36 -17.87 -11.54 1.82
N PHE A 37 -17.40 -10.29 1.88
CA PHE A 37 -16.04 -9.95 2.32
C PHE A 37 -15.70 -10.48 3.71
N ILE A 38 -16.65 -10.48 4.62
CA ILE A 38 -16.46 -10.97 6.00
C ILE A 38 -16.84 -12.44 6.18
N SER A 39 -17.12 -13.18 5.11
CA SER A 39 -17.43 -14.61 5.17
C SER A 39 -16.19 -15.51 5.09
N VAL A 40 -14.99 -14.93 4.98
CA VAL A 40 -13.74 -15.71 5.00
C VAL A 40 -13.47 -16.28 6.40
N PRO A 41 -12.83 -17.46 6.50
CA PRO A 41 -12.66 -18.18 7.78
C PRO A 41 -11.98 -17.37 8.89
N SER A 42 -11.05 -16.47 8.53
CA SER A 42 -10.32 -15.66 9.52
C SER A 42 -11.08 -14.42 10.00
N ALA A 43 -12.19 -14.03 9.36
CA ALA A 43 -12.83 -12.73 9.62
C ALA A 43 -13.25 -12.54 11.10
N GLY A 44 -13.72 -13.60 11.75
CA GLY A 44 -14.09 -13.57 13.17
C GLY A 44 -12.91 -13.36 14.13
N LYS A 45 -11.67 -13.48 13.65
CA LYS A 45 -10.43 -13.29 14.43
C LYS A 45 -9.74 -11.94 14.12
N TRP A 46 -10.29 -11.14 13.21
CA TRP A 46 -9.70 -9.86 12.87
C TRP A 46 -9.82 -8.87 14.02
N SER A 47 -8.69 -8.36 14.46
CA SER A 47 -8.58 -7.36 15.52
C SER A 47 -7.49 -6.35 15.18
N TYR A 48 -7.30 -5.35 16.03
CA TYR A 48 -6.20 -4.41 15.91
C TYR A 48 -5.62 -4.13 17.29
N PRO A 49 -4.31 -4.07 17.49
CA PRO A 49 -3.69 -4.00 18.81
C PRO A 49 -3.88 -2.65 19.52
N ILE A 50 -4.34 -1.62 18.80
CA ILE A 50 -4.57 -0.28 19.32
C ILE A 50 -6.08 0.02 19.34
N PRO A 51 -6.61 0.76 20.35
CA PRO A 51 -8.01 1.17 20.36
C PRO A 51 -8.47 1.78 19.03
N PRO A 52 -9.67 1.49 18.57
CA PRO A 52 -10.78 0.76 19.20
C PRO A 52 -10.70 -0.77 19.09
N TYR A 53 -9.51 -1.38 18.89
CA TYR A 53 -9.24 -2.82 18.74
C TYR A 53 -9.96 -3.49 17.57
N ARG A 54 -10.40 -2.71 16.59
CA ARG A 54 -11.14 -3.18 15.41
C ARG A 54 -10.24 -3.16 14.20
N ALA A 55 -10.17 -4.27 13.48
CA ALA A 55 -9.47 -4.35 12.21
C ALA A 55 -9.99 -3.30 11.22
N LYS A 56 -9.14 -2.90 10.30
CA LYS A 56 -9.45 -1.91 9.24
C LYS A 56 -8.92 -2.37 7.89
N VAL A 57 -9.60 -2.00 6.84
CA VAL A 57 -9.10 -2.16 5.47
C VAL A 57 -8.04 -1.08 5.23
N LYS A 58 -6.80 -1.51 5.01
CA LYS A 58 -5.63 -0.63 4.82
C LYS A 58 -5.46 -0.22 3.37
N ALA A 59 -5.54 -1.18 2.47
CA ALA A 59 -5.39 -0.96 1.04
C ALA A 59 -6.37 -1.82 0.25
N ILE A 60 -6.83 -1.27 -0.86
CA ILE A 60 -7.59 -1.98 -1.90
C ILE A 60 -6.84 -1.74 -3.20
N ARG A 61 -6.60 -2.79 -3.96
CA ARG A 61 -6.02 -2.69 -5.30
C ARG A 61 -6.86 -3.50 -6.27
N GLN A 62 -7.26 -2.85 -7.35
CA GLN A 62 -7.90 -3.50 -8.49
C GLN A 62 -6.81 -4.02 -9.43
N HIS A 63 -7.06 -5.17 -10.02
CA HIS A 63 -6.12 -5.73 -11.00
C HIS A 63 -6.09 -4.87 -12.27
N PRO A 64 -4.90 -4.50 -12.78
CA PRO A 64 -4.79 -3.50 -13.86
C PRO A 64 -5.51 -3.86 -15.16
N GLN A 65 -5.71 -5.17 -15.44
CA GLN A 65 -6.38 -5.68 -16.65
C GLN A 65 -7.78 -6.26 -16.35
N HIS A 66 -8.12 -6.46 -15.08
CA HIS A 66 -9.38 -7.05 -14.63
C HIS A 66 -9.93 -6.26 -13.43
N PRO A 67 -10.57 -5.09 -13.64
CA PRO A 67 -10.97 -4.17 -12.57
C PRO A 67 -11.83 -4.80 -11.47
N ARG A 68 -12.54 -5.88 -11.80
CA ARG A 68 -13.34 -6.65 -10.81
C ARG A 68 -12.53 -7.63 -9.96
N ALA A 69 -11.27 -7.89 -10.30
CA ALA A 69 -10.37 -8.66 -9.45
C ALA A 69 -9.74 -7.72 -8.41
N LEU A 70 -9.97 -8.03 -7.14
CA LEU A 70 -9.67 -7.19 -5.99
C LEU A 70 -8.66 -7.87 -5.07
N LEU A 71 -7.66 -7.12 -4.64
CA LEU A 71 -6.75 -7.48 -3.57
C LEU A 71 -6.95 -6.51 -2.41
N VAL A 72 -7.24 -7.03 -1.24
CA VAL A 72 -7.60 -6.23 -0.07
C VAL A 72 -6.70 -6.57 1.11
N ALA A 73 -5.97 -5.58 1.59
CA ALA A 73 -5.18 -5.67 2.82
C ALA A 73 -6.04 -5.32 4.03
N VAL A 74 -6.12 -6.25 4.96
CA VAL A 74 -6.79 -6.03 6.26
C VAL A 74 -5.73 -5.99 7.36
N ALA A 75 -5.63 -4.88 8.08
CA ALA A 75 -4.69 -4.77 9.19
C ALA A 75 -4.97 -5.87 10.22
N MET A 76 -3.96 -6.71 10.49
CA MET A 76 -4.04 -7.91 11.34
C MET A 76 -5.01 -9.01 10.83
N GLY A 77 -5.57 -8.83 9.63
CA GLY A 77 -6.39 -9.83 8.94
C GLY A 77 -5.67 -10.51 7.78
N GLY A 78 -4.54 -9.93 7.33
CA GLY A 78 -3.77 -10.43 6.19
C GLY A 78 -4.31 -9.94 4.86
N MET A 79 -4.13 -10.76 3.83
CA MET A 79 -4.52 -10.49 2.45
C MET A 79 -5.75 -11.30 2.05
N ILE A 80 -6.75 -10.64 1.50
CA ILE A 80 -8.01 -11.24 1.03
C ILE A 80 -8.19 -10.86 -0.44
N ALA A 81 -8.61 -11.79 -1.27
CA ALA A 81 -8.82 -11.54 -2.69
C ALA A 81 -10.20 -12.00 -3.17
N SER A 82 -10.74 -11.26 -4.12
CA SER A 82 -11.89 -11.63 -4.94
C SER A 82 -11.50 -11.52 -6.41
N LEU A 83 -11.92 -12.46 -7.22
CA LEU A 83 -11.69 -12.44 -8.67
C LEU A 83 -12.98 -12.19 -9.49
N ASP A 84 -14.09 -11.96 -8.80
CA ASP A 84 -15.44 -11.91 -9.38
C ASP A 84 -16.25 -10.66 -8.96
N GLY A 85 -15.55 -9.59 -8.59
CA GLY A 85 -16.18 -8.32 -8.22
C GLY A 85 -16.72 -8.29 -6.79
N GLY A 86 -16.25 -9.18 -5.93
CA GLY A 86 -16.66 -9.22 -4.52
C GLY A 86 -17.78 -10.20 -4.21
N LEU A 87 -18.16 -11.05 -5.16
CA LEU A 87 -19.17 -12.10 -4.95
C LEU A 87 -18.61 -13.22 -4.07
N THR A 88 -17.36 -13.64 -4.34
CA THR A 88 -16.65 -14.61 -3.50
C THR A 88 -15.27 -14.08 -3.07
N TRP A 89 -14.80 -14.57 -1.93
CA TRP A 89 -13.54 -14.13 -1.33
C TRP A 89 -12.70 -15.31 -0.85
N SER A 90 -11.38 -15.19 -1.01
CA SER A 90 -10.40 -16.17 -0.55
C SER A 90 -9.27 -15.49 0.23
N GLU A 91 -8.74 -16.21 1.21
CA GLU A 91 -7.55 -15.78 1.92
C GLU A 91 -6.31 -16.03 1.08
N ARG A 92 -5.43 -15.01 1.00
CA ARG A 92 -4.22 -15.02 0.17
C ARG A 92 -3.00 -14.57 0.99
N HIS A 93 -2.88 -15.07 2.22
CA HIS A 93 -1.82 -14.66 3.15
C HIS A 93 -0.92 -15.81 3.59
N GLN A 94 -0.89 -16.93 2.88
CA GLN A 94 0.04 -18.02 3.18
C GLN A 94 1.49 -17.54 2.96
N GLY A 95 2.32 -17.60 4.02
CA GLY A 95 3.68 -17.07 4.01
C GLY A 95 3.80 -15.55 4.19
N LEU A 96 2.68 -14.83 4.30
CA LEU A 96 2.65 -13.39 4.48
C LEU A 96 2.41 -13.00 5.94
N SER A 97 3.05 -11.92 6.40
CA SER A 97 2.69 -11.29 7.68
C SER A 97 1.24 -10.84 7.68
N ARG A 98 0.53 -11.08 8.78
CA ARG A 98 -0.90 -10.68 8.90
C ARG A 98 -1.10 -9.17 9.01
N GLU A 99 -0.08 -8.43 9.36
CA GLU A 99 -0.14 -6.97 9.37
C GLU A 99 0.24 -6.40 8.00
N VAL A 100 -0.69 -6.43 7.06
CA VAL A 100 -0.49 -5.82 5.74
C VAL A 100 -0.85 -4.34 5.81
N ASN A 101 0.12 -3.48 5.51
CA ASN A 101 0.01 -2.02 5.60
C ASN A 101 -0.30 -1.36 4.25
N ASP A 102 0.29 -1.85 3.18
CA ASP A 102 0.05 -1.36 1.82
C ASP A 102 0.30 -2.44 0.78
N LEU A 103 -0.27 -2.25 -0.41
CA LEU A 103 -0.17 -3.15 -1.57
C LEU A 103 0.13 -2.35 -2.83
N ALA A 104 0.85 -2.94 -3.77
CA ALA A 104 0.99 -2.38 -5.11
C ALA A 104 1.03 -3.46 -6.19
N LEU A 105 0.48 -3.08 -7.36
CA LEU A 105 0.55 -3.83 -8.62
C LEU A 105 0.99 -2.88 -9.72
N HIS A 106 1.65 -3.43 -10.74
CA HIS A 106 2.07 -2.67 -11.92
C HIS A 106 1.43 -3.25 -13.21
N PRO A 107 0.90 -2.41 -14.11
CA PRO A 107 0.22 -2.89 -15.33
C PRO A 107 1.09 -3.78 -16.23
N ALA A 108 2.40 -3.52 -16.30
CA ALA A 108 3.34 -4.34 -17.08
C ALA A 108 3.70 -5.69 -16.40
N ARG A 109 3.30 -5.90 -15.15
CA ARG A 109 3.51 -7.14 -14.39
C ARG A 109 2.24 -7.50 -13.60
N PRO A 110 1.11 -7.75 -14.27
CA PRO A 110 -0.20 -7.82 -13.59
C PRO A 110 -0.31 -8.96 -12.57
N ALA A 111 0.45 -10.04 -12.71
CA ALA A 111 0.49 -11.12 -11.73
C ALA A 111 1.37 -10.80 -10.51
N ARG A 112 2.22 -9.77 -10.60
CA ARG A 112 3.13 -9.41 -9.51
C ARG A 112 2.46 -8.47 -8.53
N VAL A 113 2.47 -8.87 -7.26
CA VAL A 113 1.94 -8.10 -6.14
C VAL A 113 3.04 -7.85 -5.13
N TYR A 114 3.10 -6.65 -4.62
CA TYR A 114 3.98 -6.27 -3.52
C TYR A 114 3.17 -5.96 -2.28
N ALA A 115 3.68 -6.36 -1.12
CA ALA A 115 3.06 -6.09 0.18
C ALA A 115 4.07 -5.49 1.15
N ALA A 116 3.77 -4.29 1.63
CA ALA A 116 4.42 -3.68 2.78
C ALA A 116 3.72 -4.16 4.05
N THR A 117 4.47 -4.74 5.00
CA THR A 117 3.88 -5.38 6.18
C THR A 117 4.60 -5.02 7.48
N GLY A 118 4.01 -5.37 8.61
CA GLY A 118 4.65 -5.26 9.92
C GLY A 118 5.81 -6.25 10.15
N GLY A 119 5.98 -7.25 9.28
CA GLY A 119 7.01 -8.28 9.38
C GLY A 119 7.99 -8.32 8.22
N GLY A 120 8.04 -7.29 7.40
CA GLY A 120 8.92 -7.19 6.24
C GLY A 120 8.20 -6.78 4.97
N PHE A 121 8.95 -6.73 3.89
CA PHE A 121 8.44 -6.53 2.55
C PHE A 121 8.33 -7.89 1.85
N PHE A 122 7.22 -8.12 1.17
CA PHE A 122 6.92 -9.38 0.49
C PHE A 122 6.56 -9.14 -0.96
N ARG A 123 6.85 -10.16 -1.78
CA ARG A 123 6.53 -10.19 -3.20
C ARG A 123 5.83 -11.49 -3.55
N SER A 124 4.85 -11.40 -4.40
CA SER A 124 4.19 -12.50 -5.09
C SER A 124 4.34 -12.33 -6.60
N ASP A 125 4.54 -13.38 -7.34
CA ASP A 125 4.56 -13.39 -8.81
C ASP A 125 3.36 -14.18 -9.39
N ASP A 126 2.40 -14.58 -8.55
CA ASP A 126 1.24 -15.42 -8.87
C ASP A 126 -0.10 -14.86 -8.36
N LEU A 127 -0.25 -13.54 -8.41
CA LEU A 127 -1.44 -12.80 -7.97
C LEU A 127 -1.82 -13.11 -6.51
N ALA A 128 -0.83 -13.04 -5.63
CA ALA A 128 -0.94 -13.25 -4.20
C ALA A 128 -1.31 -14.70 -3.78
N ALA A 129 -1.15 -15.70 -4.67
CA ALA A 129 -1.37 -17.09 -4.28
C ALA A 129 -0.28 -17.57 -3.33
N THR A 130 0.97 -17.20 -3.59
CA THR A 130 2.12 -17.47 -2.70
C THR A 130 2.96 -16.20 -2.49
N TRP A 131 3.66 -16.12 -1.37
CA TRP A 131 4.46 -14.96 -0.99
C TRP A 131 5.89 -15.36 -0.66
N GLN A 132 6.83 -14.51 -1.05
CA GLN A 132 8.25 -14.63 -0.75
C GLN A 132 8.71 -13.39 0.01
N GLU A 133 9.52 -13.58 1.03
CA GLU A 133 10.23 -12.48 1.69
C GLU A 133 11.15 -11.81 0.68
N SER A 134 11.12 -10.47 0.67
CA SER A 134 11.78 -9.66 -0.34
C SER A 134 12.35 -8.38 0.30
N HIS A 135 13.08 -8.54 1.40
CA HIS A 135 13.58 -7.45 2.22
C HIS A 135 15.09 -7.41 2.40
N GLN A 136 15.84 -8.08 1.50
CA GLN A 136 17.31 -8.05 1.54
C GLN A 136 17.85 -6.62 1.39
N GLY A 137 18.61 -6.16 2.39
CA GLY A 137 19.15 -4.79 2.44
C GLY A 137 18.30 -3.80 3.22
N LEU A 138 17.10 -4.16 3.69
CA LEU A 138 16.33 -3.34 4.62
C LEU A 138 16.88 -3.46 6.06
N PRO A 139 17.27 -2.35 6.71
CA PRO A 139 17.70 -2.39 8.10
C PRO A 139 16.55 -2.54 9.10
N TYR A 140 15.32 -2.24 8.68
CA TYR A 140 14.11 -2.37 9.49
C TYR A 140 13.04 -3.12 8.71
N LEU A 141 12.29 -3.98 9.41
CA LEU A 141 11.27 -4.83 8.79
C LEU A 141 9.85 -4.28 8.89
N PHE A 142 9.59 -3.26 9.69
CA PHE A 142 8.28 -2.63 9.70
C PHE A 142 8.15 -1.75 8.46
N THR A 143 7.49 -2.27 7.41
CA THR A 143 7.26 -1.55 6.15
C THR A 143 5.84 -0.98 6.12
N GLN A 144 5.67 0.27 5.64
CA GLN A 144 4.41 1.00 5.77
C GLN A 144 3.79 1.36 4.42
N ALA A 145 4.29 2.42 3.80
CA ALA A 145 3.82 2.92 2.51
C ALA A 145 4.76 2.50 1.40
N LEU A 146 4.23 2.22 0.22
CA LEU A 146 5.04 1.88 -0.95
C LEU A 146 4.51 2.56 -2.22
N ALA A 147 5.40 2.81 -3.17
CA ALA A 147 5.07 3.30 -4.50
C ALA A 147 5.93 2.60 -5.55
N LEU A 148 5.30 2.33 -6.71
CA LEU A 148 5.94 1.78 -7.90
C LEU A 148 6.13 2.90 -8.93
N ASP A 149 7.25 2.91 -9.65
CA ASP A 149 7.40 3.75 -10.83
C ASP A 149 6.36 3.31 -11.88
N PRO A 150 5.52 4.21 -12.41
CA PRO A 150 4.49 3.83 -13.36
C PRO A 150 5.00 3.38 -14.73
N GLU A 151 6.26 3.67 -15.07
CA GLU A 151 6.89 3.30 -16.34
C GLU A 151 7.87 2.12 -16.22
N ASP A 152 8.38 1.86 -15.01
CA ASP A 152 9.38 0.81 -14.76
C ASP A 152 8.94 -0.09 -13.59
N PRO A 153 8.43 -1.31 -13.87
CA PRO A 153 7.95 -2.24 -12.85
C PRO A 153 9.05 -2.78 -11.92
N GLU A 154 10.31 -2.53 -12.22
CA GLU A 154 11.43 -2.96 -11.38
C GLU A 154 11.87 -1.86 -10.39
N LYS A 155 11.37 -0.61 -10.57
CA LYS A 155 11.64 0.51 -9.66
C LYS A 155 10.51 0.72 -8.66
N LEU A 156 10.85 0.67 -7.39
CA LEU A 156 9.90 0.93 -6.31
C LEU A 156 10.60 1.53 -5.08
N MET A 157 9.81 2.20 -4.26
CA MET A 157 10.24 2.75 -2.99
C MET A 157 9.32 2.30 -1.86
N VAL A 158 9.89 2.17 -0.66
CA VAL A 158 9.16 1.79 0.55
C VAL A 158 9.60 2.64 1.73
N GLY A 159 8.64 3.04 2.54
CA GLY A 159 8.88 3.61 3.87
C GLY A 159 9.05 2.49 4.89
N ILE A 160 10.13 2.53 5.65
CA ILE A 160 10.45 1.53 6.68
C ILE A 160 10.66 2.20 8.04
N SER A 161 10.40 1.46 9.12
CA SER A 161 10.67 1.95 10.48
C SER A 161 11.11 0.82 11.41
N GLN A 162 11.74 1.20 12.52
CA GLN A 162 12.13 0.23 13.56
C GLN A 162 10.92 -0.45 14.20
N GLN A 163 9.84 0.30 14.33
CA GLN A 163 8.60 -0.16 14.97
C GLN A 163 7.40 0.63 14.44
N ARG A 164 6.20 0.23 14.80
CA ARG A 164 4.95 0.85 14.36
C ARG A 164 4.87 2.34 14.65
N GLU A 165 5.34 2.78 15.81
CA GLU A 165 5.27 4.16 16.26
C GLU A 165 6.56 4.53 17.01
N GLY A 166 7.03 5.77 16.86
CA GLY A 166 8.07 6.38 17.69
C GLY A 166 9.51 5.96 17.41
N GLY A 167 9.77 5.06 16.47
CA GLY A 167 11.12 4.62 16.09
C GLY A 167 11.78 5.52 15.05
N ALA A 168 12.98 5.13 14.60
CA ALA A 168 13.60 5.72 13.42
C ALA A 168 12.88 5.21 12.16
N SER A 169 12.63 6.13 11.23
CA SER A 169 12.06 5.81 9.91
C SER A 169 13.03 6.19 8.81
N LEU A 170 13.00 5.44 7.72
CA LEU A 170 13.85 5.61 6.55
C LEU A 170 13.05 5.36 5.28
N VAL A 171 13.59 5.80 4.16
CA VAL A 171 13.11 5.43 2.82
C VAL A 171 14.12 4.49 2.19
N ALA A 172 13.65 3.43 1.56
CA ALA A 172 14.47 2.53 0.77
C ALA A 172 13.92 2.42 -0.66
N ARG A 173 14.81 2.21 -1.61
CA ARG A 173 14.50 2.00 -3.03
C ARG A 173 15.00 0.64 -3.49
N SER A 174 14.31 0.08 -4.49
CA SER A 174 14.73 -1.11 -5.23
C SER A 174 14.73 -0.81 -6.72
N ARG A 175 15.71 -1.40 -7.45
CA ARG A 175 15.84 -1.31 -8.92
C ARG A 175 15.68 -2.68 -9.60
N ASP A 176 15.29 -3.70 -8.84
CA ASP A 176 15.23 -5.10 -9.28
C ASP A 176 13.90 -5.79 -8.88
N GLY A 177 12.83 -5.00 -8.83
CA GLY A 177 11.50 -5.51 -8.49
C GLY A 177 11.40 -5.97 -7.05
N GLY A 178 12.01 -5.25 -6.13
CA GLY A 178 11.91 -5.48 -4.70
C GLY A 178 12.82 -6.58 -4.16
N ARG A 179 13.71 -7.18 -4.96
CA ARG A 179 14.60 -8.25 -4.49
C ARG A 179 15.66 -7.74 -3.54
N THR A 180 16.27 -6.59 -3.88
CA THR A 180 17.26 -5.92 -3.03
C THR A 180 16.91 -4.47 -2.81
N TRP A 181 17.34 -3.92 -1.69
CA TRP A 181 16.99 -2.59 -1.25
C TRP A 181 18.21 -1.77 -0.83
N GLN A 182 18.15 -0.49 -1.13
CA GLN A 182 19.13 0.51 -0.72
C GLN A 182 18.42 1.65 0.00
N VAL A 183 18.88 1.98 1.21
CA VAL A 183 18.42 3.17 1.94
C VAL A 183 18.85 4.44 1.22
N THR A 184 17.97 5.43 1.18
CA THR A 184 18.19 6.74 0.61
C THR A 184 17.84 7.82 1.62
N SER A 185 18.73 8.78 1.82
CA SER A 185 18.56 9.81 2.86
C SER A 185 19.15 11.18 2.50
N ASN A 186 19.84 11.31 1.37
CA ASN A 186 20.46 12.58 0.98
C ASN A 186 19.38 13.68 0.81
N GLY A 187 19.51 14.76 1.55
CA GLY A 187 18.52 15.86 1.60
C GLY A 187 17.35 15.63 2.56
N LEU A 188 17.27 14.47 3.25
CA LEU A 188 16.28 14.25 4.31
C LEU A 188 16.87 14.60 5.68
N PRO A 189 16.08 15.24 6.55
CA PRO A 189 16.42 15.32 7.96
C PRO A 189 16.27 13.95 8.63
N SER A 190 16.66 13.87 9.91
CA SER A 190 16.33 12.69 10.71
C SER A 190 14.80 12.52 10.81
N LEU A 191 14.31 11.36 10.41
CA LEU A 191 12.90 10.99 10.52
C LEU A 191 12.61 10.20 11.82
N LYS A 192 13.41 10.39 12.85
CA LYS A 192 13.19 9.78 14.17
C LYS A 192 11.87 10.28 14.78
N GLY A 193 11.06 9.36 15.27
CA GLY A 193 9.76 9.66 15.85
C GLY A 193 8.65 9.97 14.84
N GLN A 194 8.92 9.83 13.55
CA GLN A 194 7.96 10.07 12.47
C GLN A 194 7.66 8.77 11.72
N CYS A 195 6.43 8.63 11.24
CA CYS A 195 6.03 7.52 10.40
C CYS A 195 5.79 7.99 8.96
N LEU A 196 6.29 7.25 7.98
CA LEU A 196 5.95 7.46 6.58
C LEU A 196 4.56 6.85 6.31
N THR A 197 3.55 7.70 6.27
CA THR A 197 2.14 7.26 6.26
C THR A 197 1.54 7.13 4.88
N ALA A 198 2.14 7.78 3.88
CA ALA A 198 1.68 7.75 2.50
C ALA A 198 2.85 7.92 1.53
N MET A 199 2.78 7.26 0.38
CA MET A 199 3.72 7.39 -0.71
C MET A 199 2.98 7.37 -2.05
N THR A 200 3.49 8.11 -3.02
CA THR A 200 2.94 8.16 -4.38
C THR A 200 4.07 8.32 -5.39
N SER A 201 3.77 8.02 -6.66
CA SER A 201 4.69 8.18 -7.77
C SER A 201 3.98 8.72 -9.02
N LEU A 202 4.75 9.36 -9.87
CA LEU A 202 4.46 9.73 -11.26
C LEU A 202 5.71 9.40 -12.08
N PRO A 203 5.66 9.40 -13.41
CA PRO A 203 6.86 9.23 -14.24
C PRO A 203 8.01 10.12 -13.78
N GLY A 204 9.15 9.49 -13.39
CA GLY A 204 10.32 10.20 -12.90
C GLY A 204 10.14 10.98 -11.58
N PHE A 205 9.10 10.69 -10.81
CA PHE A 205 8.80 11.42 -9.57
C PHE A 205 8.28 10.48 -8.48
N PHE A 206 8.83 10.62 -7.27
CA PHE A 206 8.28 9.98 -6.06
C PHE A 206 8.10 11.02 -4.97
N ALA A 207 7.07 10.85 -4.16
CA ALA A 207 6.85 11.67 -2.98
C ALA A 207 6.33 10.83 -1.82
N PHE A 208 6.68 11.24 -0.60
CA PHE A 208 6.12 10.66 0.61
C PHE A 208 5.70 11.72 1.62
N GLY A 209 4.72 11.36 2.43
CA GLY A 209 4.21 12.17 3.52
C GLY A 209 4.36 11.47 4.86
N THR A 210 4.48 12.25 5.93
CA THR A 210 4.66 11.80 7.29
C THR A 210 3.45 12.12 8.19
N ASP A 211 3.36 11.46 9.32
CA ASP A 211 2.32 11.65 10.33
C ASP A 211 2.41 13.00 11.07
N ASN A 212 3.52 13.72 10.97
CA ASN A 212 3.69 15.09 11.49
C ASN A 212 3.55 16.17 10.40
N GLY A 213 3.10 15.82 9.17
CA GLY A 213 2.76 16.79 8.13
C GLY A 213 3.92 17.24 7.25
N MET A 214 5.05 16.54 7.25
CA MET A 214 6.14 16.80 6.31
C MET A 214 5.87 16.07 4.99
N LEU A 215 6.23 16.73 3.88
CA LEU A 215 6.09 16.19 2.53
C LEU A 215 7.41 16.37 1.79
N TYR A 216 7.96 15.28 1.29
CA TYR A 216 9.21 15.24 0.54
C TYR A 216 9.01 14.61 -0.82
N PHE A 217 9.84 15.01 -1.78
CA PHE A 217 9.85 14.43 -3.12
C PHE A 217 11.26 14.22 -3.65
N THR A 218 11.37 13.37 -4.68
CA THR A 218 12.58 13.12 -5.47
C THR A 218 12.23 13.05 -6.95
N ARG A 219 13.17 13.47 -7.82
CA ARG A 219 13.10 13.34 -9.28
C ARG A 219 14.22 12.49 -9.87
N ASP A 220 15.12 12.01 -9.04
CA ASP A 220 16.29 11.23 -9.39
C ASP A 220 16.29 9.86 -8.71
N PHE A 221 15.09 9.35 -8.47
CA PHE A 221 14.87 8.06 -7.81
C PHE A 221 15.58 7.94 -6.46
N GLY A 222 15.53 9.01 -5.64
CA GLY A 222 16.05 9.05 -4.28
C GLY A 222 17.56 9.27 -4.16
N GLU A 223 18.25 9.69 -5.20
CA GLU A 223 19.63 10.18 -5.04
C GLU A 223 19.64 11.45 -4.21
N SER A 224 18.60 12.29 -4.37
CA SER A 224 18.38 13.49 -3.57
C SER A 224 16.90 13.67 -3.25
N TRP A 225 16.61 14.23 -2.07
CA TRP A 225 15.28 14.54 -1.59
C TRP A 225 15.12 16.02 -1.29
N TRP A 226 13.96 16.58 -1.62
CA TRP A 226 13.62 17.97 -1.36
C TRP A 226 12.31 18.08 -0.59
N PRO A 227 12.18 19.00 0.35
CA PRO A 227 10.90 19.30 0.97
C PRO A 227 9.97 19.94 -0.05
N LEU A 228 8.74 19.44 -0.16
CA LEU A 228 7.73 20.02 -1.04
C LEU A 228 6.94 21.11 -0.30
N ARG A 229 6.47 20.81 0.91
CA ARG A 229 5.71 21.74 1.74
C ARG A 229 5.84 21.38 3.22
N PRO A 230 6.32 22.28 4.07
CA PRO A 230 6.33 22.11 5.52
C PRO A 230 4.98 22.49 6.13
N GLY A 231 4.68 21.94 7.32
CA GLY A 231 3.58 22.39 8.16
C GLY A 231 2.18 22.00 7.69
N CYS A 232 2.07 20.92 6.91
CA CYS A 232 0.76 20.32 6.63
C CYS A 232 0.22 19.62 7.89
N PRO A 233 -1.11 19.41 7.99
CA PRO A 233 -1.65 18.40 8.91
C PRO A 233 -1.05 17.02 8.62
N PRO A 234 -1.16 16.06 9.56
CA PRO A 234 -0.72 14.68 9.32
C PRO A 234 -1.15 14.14 7.97
N ILE A 235 -0.19 13.73 7.15
CA ILE A 235 -0.47 13.20 5.81
C ILE A 235 -1.02 11.79 5.95
N ARG A 236 -2.20 11.52 5.46
CA ARG A 236 -2.88 10.21 5.54
C ARG A 236 -2.95 9.49 4.21
N ALA A 237 -2.91 10.23 3.12
CA ALA A 237 -2.90 9.71 1.75
C ALA A 237 -2.24 10.71 0.81
N LEU A 238 -1.64 10.21 -0.25
CA LEU A 238 -1.11 10.97 -1.37
C LEU A 238 -1.63 10.38 -2.67
N LEU A 239 -1.98 11.25 -3.61
CA LEU A 239 -2.36 10.88 -4.96
C LEU A 239 -1.58 11.75 -5.94
N GLY A 240 -0.78 11.12 -6.78
CA GLY A 240 -0.15 11.75 -7.93
C GLY A 240 -1.16 11.86 -9.08
N LEU A 241 -1.36 13.06 -9.59
CA LEU A 241 -2.15 13.28 -10.80
C LEU A 241 -1.23 13.85 -11.89
N PRO A 242 -1.26 13.30 -13.11
CA PRO A 242 -0.54 13.91 -14.22
C PRO A 242 -1.11 15.32 -14.48
N ALA A 243 -0.25 16.25 -14.89
CA ALA A 243 -0.70 17.56 -15.32
C ALA A 243 -1.72 17.39 -16.47
N LYS A 244 -2.82 18.15 -16.43
CA LYS A 244 -3.71 18.23 -17.58
C LYS A 244 -2.91 18.92 -18.70
N THR A 245 -2.66 18.19 -19.79
CA THR A 245 -2.14 18.75 -21.04
C THR A 245 -3.20 19.62 -21.73
#